data_b132e42f937994203af82e8a80a773ec
#
_entry.id   b132e42f937994203af82e8a80a773ec
#
_cell.length_a   1.000
_cell.length_b   1.000
_cell.length_c   1.000
_cell.angle_alpha   90.00
_cell.angle_beta   90.00
_cell.angle_gamma   90.00
#
_symmetry.space_group_name_H-M   'P 1'
#
loop_
_entity.id
_entity.type
_entity.pdbx_description
1 polymer ?
#
loop_
_entity_poly.entity_id
_entity_poly.type
_entity_poly.pdbx_seq_one_letter_code
_entity_poly.pdbx_strand_id
1 'polypeptide(L)'
;GLGDVYKRQHMNHLLEKIKQKNASAFTHSGKFHADDVFSAALLLYLNPEITITRGNQVPENYEGLVFDIGRGQYDHHQKNSRIRDNGVPYAAFGLLWEKLGPEILGEELALKFDESFVQPLDINDNTGEKNELATLIGNFNPGWDSKSSNDEAFFQAVLSLIHI
;
A
#
# COMPACT_ATOMS: atom_id res chain seq x y z
N GLY A 1 14.14 16.86 18.26
CA GLY A 1 13.77 18.25 17.89
C GLY A 1 12.29 18.39 17.53
N LEU A 2 11.81 19.62 17.29
CA LEU A 2 10.41 19.92 16.93
C LEU A 2 9.96 19.15 15.67
N GLY A 3 10.85 18.91 14.71
CA GLY A 3 10.58 18.12 13.51
C GLY A 3 10.27 16.66 13.81
N ASP A 4 10.92 16.08 14.81
CA ASP A 4 10.69 14.68 15.20
C ASP A 4 9.36 14.52 15.95
N VAL A 5 9.00 15.50 16.77
CA VAL A 5 7.70 15.55 17.45
C VAL A 5 6.58 15.70 16.45
N TYR A 6 6.74 16.58 15.45
CA TYR A 6 5.77 16.77 14.38
C TYR A 6 5.59 15.51 13.53
N LYS A 7 6.68 14.84 13.14
CA LYS A 7 6.64 13.56 12.41
C LYS A 7 5.95 12.47 13.23
N ARG A 8 6.25 12.34 14.51
CA ARG A 8 5.60 11.38 15.41
C ARG A 8 4.10 11.63 15.54
N GLN A 9 3.68 12.89 15.69
CA GLN A 9 2.26 13.24 15.77
C GLN A 9 1.51 12.89 14.48
N HIS A 10 2.12 13.12 13.29
CA HIS A 10 1.49 12.76 12.01
C HIS A 10 1.46 11.26 11.74
N MET A 11 2.50 10.50 12.14
CA MET A 11 2.53 9.04 12.05
C MET A 11 1.50 8.40 12.97
N ASN A 12 1.39 8.87 14.22
CA ASN A 12 0.37 8.43 15.15
C ASN A 12 -1.05 8.69 14.62
N HIS A 13 -1.25 9.81 13.92
CA HIS A 13 -2.54 10.14 13.34
C HIS A 13 -2.98 9.16 12.24
N LEU A 14 -2.07 8.75 11.35
CA LEU A 14 -2.36 7.73 10.34
C LEU A 14 -2.67 6.38 10.98
N LEU A 15 -1.85 5.94 11.94
CA LEU A 15 -2.06 4.69 12.66
C LEU A 15 -3.38 4.69 13.43
N GLU A 16 -3.71 5.79 14.11
CA GLU A 16 -5.00 5.97 14.79
C GLU A 16 -6.18 5.88 13.82
N LYS A 17 -6.07 6.53 12.65
CA LYS A 17 -7.09 6.47 11.60
C LYS A 17 -7.33 5.04 11.12
N ILE A 18 -6.26 4.27 10.93
CA ILE A 18 -6.33 2.85 10.50
C ILE A 18 -6.97 1.99 11.60
N LYS A 19 -6.65 2.24 12.86
CA LYS A 19 -7.13 1.44 14.01
C LYS A 19 -8.50 1.82 14.54
N GLN A 20 -9.14 2.84 13.99
CA GLN A 20 -10.48 3.21 14.40
C GLN A 20 -11.49 2.09 14.15
N LYS A 21 -12.49 1.98 15.03
CA LYS A 21 -13.68 1.20 14.75
C LYS A 21 -14.36 1.74 13.48
N ASN A 22 -14.72 0.88 12.55
CA ASN A 22 -15.27 1.26 11.24
C ASN A 22 -14.27 1.98 10.30
N ALA A 23 -12.97 1.77 10.51
CA ALA A 23 -11.96 2.26 9.57
C ALA A 23 -12.23 1.72 8.16
N SER A 24 -12.00 2.56 7.16
CA SER A 24 -12.16 2.20 5.76
C SER A 24 -10.99 2.68 4.91
N ALA A 25 -10.73 1.96 3.83
CA ALA A 25 -9.74 2.34 2.84
C ALA A 25 -10.28 2.10 1.43
N PHE A 26 -9.75 2.84 0.46
CA PHE A 26 -10.16 2.77 -0.92
C PHE A 26 -8.93 2.71 -1.84
N THR A 27 -8.98 1.84 -2.84
CA THR A 27 -7.97 1.72 -3.88
C THR A 27 -8.60 1.47 -5.26
N HIS A 28 -7.76 1.44 -6.31
CA HIS A 28 -8.24 1.22 -7.67
C HIS A 28 -8.83 -0.19 -7.87
N SER A 29 -9.70 -0.31 -8.87
CA SER A 29 -10.25 -1.59 -9.33
C SER A 29 -9.50 -2.13 -10.56
N GLY A 30 -9.97 -3.25 -11.09
CA GLY A 30 -9.38 -3.90 -12.26
C GLY A 30 -8.14 -4.70 -11.92
N LYS A 31 -7.19 -4.74 -12.85
CA LYS A 31 -5.92 -5.46 -12.65
C LYS A 31 -5.16 -4.88 -11.44
N PHE A 32 -4.72 -5.75 -10.56
CA PHE A 32 -3.94 -5.38 -9.39
C PHE A 32 -2.47 -5.81 -9.55
N HIS A 33 -1.62 -5.17 -8.75
CA HIS A 33 -0.18 -5.36 -8.71
C HIS A 33 0.28 -5.71 -7.29
N ALA A 34 1.57 -5.94 -7.11
CA ALA A 34 2.10 -6.14 -5.77
C ALA A 34 1.91 -4.91 -4.87
N ASP A 35 1.99 -3.72 -5.44
CA ASP A 35 1.89 -2.46 -4.71
C ASP A 35 0.57 -2.30 -3.94
N ASP A 36 -0.57 -2.41 -4.62
CA ASP A 36 -1.88 -2.30 -3.97
C ASP A 36 -2.21 -3.51 -3.08
N VAL A 37 -1.75 -4.71 -3.44
CA VAL A 37 -1.95 -5.93 -2.64
C VAL A 37 -1.16 -5.87 -1.33
N PHE A 38 0.12 -5.50 -1.35
CA PHE A 38 0.92 -5.35 -0.14
C PHE A 38 0.44 -4.19 0.72
N SER A 39 0.00 -3.09 0.11
CA SER A 39 -0.62 -1.97 0.83
C SER A 39 -1.86 -2.43 1.60
N ALA A 40 -2.77 -3.15 0.94
CA ALA A 40 -3.97 -3.70 1.57
C ALA A 40 -3.62 -4.71 2.69
N ALA A 41 -2.63 -5.58 2.48
CA ALA A 41 -2.16 -6.53 3.48
C ALA A 41 -1.61 -5.82 4.73
N LEU A 42 -0.85 -4.75 4.55
CA LEU A 42 -0.34 -3.93 5.67
C LEU A 42 -1.49 -3.32 6.48
N LEU A 43 -2.50 -2.77 5.82
CA LEU A 43 -3.66 -2.20 6.50
C LEU A 43 -4.45 -3.25 7.28
N LEU A 44 -4.68 -4.42 6.70
CA LEU A 44 -5.37 -5.54 7.36
C LEU A 44 -4.55 -6.17 8.49
N TYR A 45 -3.23 -6.16 8.38
CA TYR A 45 -2.34 -6.56 9.47
C TYR A 45 -2.49 -5.64 10.69
N LEU A 46 -2.59 -4.33 10.46
CA LEU A 46 -2.77 -3.34 11.53
C LEU A 46 -4.20 -3.32 12.09
N ASN A 47 -5.19 -3.54 11.24
CA ASN A 47 -6.60 -3.62 11.64
C ASN A 47 -7.33 -4.67 10.79
N PRO A 48 -7.52 -5.90 11.29
CA PRO A 48 -8.24 -6.94 10.56
C PRO A 48 -9.69 -6.60 10.21
N GLU A 49 -10.29 -5.62 10.88
CA GLU A 49 -11.68 -5.18 10.67
C GLU A 49 -11.81 -4.00 9.69
N ILE A 50 -10.67 -3.49 9.16
CA ILE A 50 -10.74 -2.40 8.18
C ILE A 50 -11.47 -2.85 6.91
N THR A 51 -12.39 -2.02 6.42
CA THR A 51 -13.10 -2.29 5.16
C THR A 51 -12.34 -1.69 4.00
N ILE A 52 -11.85 -2.53 3.08
CA ILE A 52 -11.15 -2.09 1.88
C ILE A 52 -12.10 -2.21 0.68
N THR A 53 -12.32 -1.11 0.00
CA THR A 53 -13.17 -1.01 -1.19
C THR A 53 -12.32 -0.69 -2.42
N ARG A 54 -12.64 -1.29 -3.55
CA ARG A 54 -11.98 -1.07 -4.84
C ARG A 54 -12.95 -0.40 -5.82
N GLY A 55 -12.44 0.54 -6.60
CA GLY A 55 -13.27 1.24 -7.59
C GLY A 55 -12.44 2.03 -8.59
N ASN A 56 -13.10 2.55 -9.63
CA ASN A 56 -12.44 3.32 -10.68
C ASN A 56 -12.24 4.79 -10.32
N GLN A 57 -12.95 5.26 -9.32
CA GLN A 57 -12.91 6.65 -8.88
C GLN A 57 -13.18 6.71 -7.37
N VAL A 58 -12.41 7.53 -6.68
CA VAL A 58 -12.62 7.79 -5.25
C VAL A 58 -13.98 8.45 -5.07
N PRO A 59 -14.84 7.92 -4.18
CA PRO A 59 -16.13 8.55 -3.90
C PRO A 59 -15.98 10.00 -3.43
N GLU A 60 -16.92 10.84 -3.81
CA GLU A 60 -16.95 12.23 -3.36
C GLU A 60 -17.08 12.29 -1.83
N ASN A 61 -16.29 13.17 -1.19
CA ASN A 61 -16.24 13.32 0.27
C ASN A 61 -15.84 12.04 1.03
N TYR A 62 -15.03 11.18 0.42
CA TYR A 62 -14.53 9.98 1.08
C TYR A 62 -13.61 10.32 2.26
N GLU A 63 -13.96 9.87 3.44
CA GLU A 63 -13.22 10.16 4.68
C GLU A 63 -12.20 9.08 5.09
N GLY A 64 -12.23 7.92 4.44
CA GLY A 64 -11.30 6.82 4.70
C GLY A 64 -9.90 7.07 4.12
N LEU A 65 -9.04 6.10 4.29
CA LEU A 65 -7.70 6.12 3.71
C LEU A 65 -7.77 5.80 2.21
N VAL A 66 -7.16 6.64 1.38
CA VAL A 66 -7.05 6.40 -0.07
C VAL A 66 -5.61 6.06 -0.42
N PHE A 67 -5.38 4.97 -1.15
CA PHE A 67 -4.05 4.56 -1.58
C PHE A 67 -4.07 4.06 -3.03
N ASP A 68 -2.96 4.27 -3.73
CA ASP A 68 -2.72 3.86 -5.13
C ASP A 68 -3.76 4.37 -6.14
N ILE A 69 -4.45 5.44 -5.81
CA ILE A 69 -5.45 6.13 -6.64
C ILE A 69 -5.71 7.53 -6.09
N GLY A 70 -6.27 8.41 -6.92
CA GLY A 70 -6.82 9.69 -6.47
C GLY A 70 -5.81 10.81 -6.37
N ARG A 71 -4.55 10.58 -6.69
CA ARG A 71 -3.45 11.56 -6.68
C ARG A 71 -3.23 12.24 -5.33
N GLY A 72 -3.56 11.52 -4.25
CA GLY A 72 -3.35 11.97 -2.88
C GLY A 72 -1.98 11.59 -2.32
N GLN A 73 -1.87 11.63 -0.99
CA GLN A 73 -0.62 11.40 -0.26
C GLN A 73 -0.02 10.00 -0.48
N TYR A 74 -0.83 8.99 -0.71
CA TYR A 74 -0.43 7.59 -0.86
C TYR A 74 -0.65 7.08 -2.29
N ASP A 75 -0.54 7.99 -3.27
CA ASP A 75 -0.61 7.67 -4.69
C ASP A 75 0.64 8.23 -5.39
N HIS A 76 1.25 7.42 -6.23
CA HIS A 76 2.47 7.78 -6.97
C HIS A 76 2.20 8.15 -8.44
N HIS A 77 0.96 8.05 -8.92
CA HIS A 77 0.55 8.34 -10.30
C HIS A 77 0.44 9.85 -10.61
N GLN A 78 1.40 10.64 -10.16
CA GLN A 78 1.41 12.09 -10.35
C GLN A 78 2.78 12.58 -10.80
N LYS A 79 2.81 13.74 -11.48
CA LYS A 79 4.05 14.32 -12.04
C LYS A 79 5.13 14.57 -10.99
N ASN A 80 4.75 14.87 -9.76
CA ASN A 80 5.64 15.17 -8.65
C ASN A 80 5.65 14.02 -7.64
N SER A 81 5.60 12.76 -8.11
CA SER A 81 5.72 11.60 -7.24
C SER A 81 7.02 11.65 -6.44
N ARG A 82 6.95 11.22 -5.19
CA ARG A 82 8.09 11.28 -4.28
C ARG A 82 9.17 10.27 -4.66
N ILE A 83 10.40 10.69 -4.45
CA ILE A 83 11.61 9.88 -4.67
C ILE A 83 12.40 9.88 -3.35
N ARG A 84 12.94 8.72 -2.96
CA ARG A 84 13.83 8.60 -1.79
C ARG A 84 15.16 9.31 -2.05
N ASP A 85 15.88 9.64 -0.99
CA ASP A 85 17.19 10.31 -1.07
C ASP A 85 18.21 9.52 -1.90
N ASN A 86 18.07 8.18 -1.96
CA ASN A 86 18.92 7.32 -2.79
C ASN A 86 18.45 7.21 -4.26
N GLY A 87 17.42 7.95 -4.66
CA GLY A 87 16.91 7.95 -6.03
C GLY A 87 15.84 6.90 -6.33
N VAL A 88 15.48 6.04 -5.39
CA VAL A 88 14.44 5.03 -5.59
C VAL A 88 13.05 5.68 -5.48
N PRO A 89 12.21 5.57 -6.52
CA PRO A 89 10.86 6.14 -6.47
C PRO A 89 9.98 5.40 -5.46
N TYR A 90 9.07 6.13 -4.84
CA TYR A 90 8.02 5.51 -4.03
C TYR A 90 6.88 4.98 -4.92
N ALA A 91 6.33 3.84 -4.55
CA ALA A 91 4.98 3.43 -4.92
C ALA A 91 4.06 3.57 -3.69
N ALA A 92 2.79 3.21 -3.79
CA ALA A 92 1.85 3.38 -2.67
C ALA A 92 2.29 2.63 -1.42
N PHE A 93 2.79 1.40 -1.58
CA PHE A 93 3.29 0.59 -0.48
C PHE A 93 4.47 1.26 0.24
N GLY A 94 5.43 1.80 -0.49
CA GLY A 94 6.55 2.54 0.09
C GLY A 94 6.11 3.80 0.84
N LEU A 95 5.13 4.54 0.31
CA LEU A 95 4.57 5.72 0.97
C LEU A 95 3.88 5.37 2.29
N LEU A 96 3.13 4.27 2.32
CA LEU A 96 2.51 3.77 3.56
C LEU A 96 3.57 3.24 4.53
N TRP A 97 4.56 2.48 4.04
CA TRP A 97 5.61 1.91 4.86
C TRP A 97 6.46 2.98 5.56
N GLU A 98 6.78 4.07 4.88
CA GLU A 98 7.52 5.20 5.47
C GLU A 98 6.86 5.71 6.76
N LYS A 99 5.52 5.71 6.80
CA LYS A 99 4.74 6.18 7.93
C LYS A 99 4.50 5.11 8.99
N LEU A 100 4.26 3.88 8.56
CA LEU A 100 3.78 2.80 9.43
C LEU A 100 4.88 1.84 9.86
N GLY A 101 5.89 1.64 9.05
CA GLY A 101 7.00 0.72 9.34
C GLY A 101 7.70 1.01 10.66
N PRO A 102 8.10 2.27 10.95
CA PRO A 102 8.71 2.62 12.23
C PRO A 102 7.83 2.33 13.45
N GLU A 103 6.52 2.44 13.32
CA GLU A 103 5.56 2.12 14.39
C GLU A 103 5.46 0.60 14.66
N ILE A 104 5.74 -0.21 13.64
CA ILE A 104 5.67 -1.68 13.73
C ILE A 104 6.99 -2.28 14.21
N LEU A 105 8.10 -1.87 13.62
CA LEU A 105 9.43 -2.48 13.79
C LEU A 105 10.46 -1.57 14.49
N GLY A 106 10.15 -0.30 14.74
CA GLY A 106 11.14 0.70 15.08
C GLY A 106 11.89 1.22 13.85
N GLU A 107 12.55 2.37 13.99
CA GLU A 107 13.14 3.09 12.84
C GLU A 107 14.23 2.28 12.11
N GLU A 108 15.14 1.64 12.85
CA GLU A 108 16.27 0.91 12.26
C GLU A 108 15.81 -0.30 11.43
N LEU A 109 14.95 -1.15 12.00
CA LEU A 109 14.45 -2.33 11.30
C LEU A 109 13.51 -1.97 10.17
N ALA A 110 12.70 -0.93 10.33
CA ALA A 110 11.83 -0.43 9.27
C ALA A 110 12.63 0.05 8.05
N LEU A 111 13.76 0.74 8.29
CA LEU A 111 14.65 1.16 7.21
C LEU A 111 15.31 -0.04 6.50
N LYS A 112 15.81 -1.01 7.24
CA LYS A 112 16.37 -2.24 6.65
C LYS A 112 15.35 -3.00 5.82
N PHE A 113 14.12 -3.07 6.30
CA PHE A 113 13.02 -3.71 5.56
C PHE A 113 12.63 -2.88 4.32
N ASP A 114 12.62 -1.56 4.41
CA ASP A 114 12.41 -0.70 3.25
C ASP A 114 13.46 -0.99 2.16
N GLU A 115 14.75 -0.96 2.52
CA GLU A 115 15.85 -1.18 1.58
C GLU A 115 15.83 -2.56 0.92
N SER A 116 15.55 -3.61 1.70
CA SER A 116 15.66 -5.00 1.23
C SER A 116 14.40 -5.55 0.59
N PHE A 117 13.22 -5.02 0.93
CA PHE A 117 11.94 -5.57 0.53
C PHE A 117 11.02 -4.57 -0.17
N VAL A 118 10.80 -3.40 0.43
CA VAL A 118 9.84 -2.42 -0.08
C VAL A 118 10.37 -1.74 -1.35
N GLN A 119 11.61 -1.28 -1.34
CA GLN A 119 12.21 -0.61 -2.49
C GLN A 119 12.22 -1.46 -3.76
N PRO A 120 12.58 -2.74 -3.75
CA PRO A 120 12.47 -3.58 -4.94
C PRO A 120 11.04 -3.68 -5.49
N LEU A 121 10.02 -3.70 -4.64
CA LEU A 121 8.62 -3.69 -5.08
C LEU A 121 8.22 -2.33 -5.66
N ASP A 122 8.62 -1.23 -5.03
CA ASP A 122 8.38 0.12 -5.54
C ASP A 122 9.05 0.34 -6.91
N ILE A 123 10.27 -0.18 -7.09
CA ILE A 123 10.98 -0.14 -8.38
C ILE A 123 10.21 -0.93 -9.44
N ASN A 124 9.78 -2.15 -9.11
CA ASN A 124 8.97 -2.96 -10.03
C ASN A 124 7.72 -2.21 -10.48
N ASP A 125 7.00 -1.61 -9.56
CA ASP A 125 5.76 -0.92 -9.86
C ASP A 125 5.97 0.32 -10.75
N ASN A 126 7.00 1.11 -10.46
CA ASN A 126 7.31 2.33 -11.21
C ASN A 126 7.98 2.11 -12.57
N THR A 127 8.80 1.06 -12.71
CA THR A 127 9.68 0.88 -13.87
C THR A 127 9.40 -0.40 -14.67
N GLY A 128 8.66 -1.34 -14.11
CA GLY A 128 8.48 -2.67 -14.70
C GLY A 128 9.70 -3.59 -14.51
N GLU A 129 10.71 -3.20 -13.72
CA GLU A 129 11.85 -4.05 -13.42
C GLU A 129 11.38 -5.35 -12.77
N LYS A 130 11.94 -6.47 -13.20
CA LYS A 130 11.51 -7.80 -12.78
C LYS A 130 11.66 -8.00 -11.27
N ASN A 131 10.57 -8.45 -10.64
CA ASN A 131 10.53 -8.86 -9.25
C ASN A 131 9.70 -10.16 -9.15
N GLU A 132 10.31 -11.22 -8.61
CA GLU A 132 9.65 -12.54 -8.56
C GLU A 132 8.37 -12.53 -7.73
N LEU A 133 8.39 -11.84 -6.61
CA LEU A 133 7.22 -11.73 -5.73
C LEU A 133 6.09 -10.94 -6.40
N ALA A 134 6.43 -9.84 -7.08
CA ALA A 134 5.46 -9.09 -7.87
C ALA A 134 4.85 -9.94 -9.00
N THR A 135 5.65 -10.80 -9.63
CA THR A 135 5.17 -11.74 -10.63
C THR A 135 4.20 -12.76 -10.03
N LEU A 136 4.53 -13.33 -8.87
CA LEU A 136 3.64 -14.25 -8.16
C LEU A 136 2.30 -13.62 -7.80
N ILE A 137 2.32 -12.41 -7.25
CA ILE A 137 1.09 -11.66 -6.94
C ILE A 137 0.30 -11.37 -8.22
N GLY A 138 0.97 -10.95 -9.29
CA GLY A 138 0.34 -10.69 -10.58
C GLY A 138 -0.39 -11.91 -11.16
N ASN A 139 0.08 -13.12 -10.86
CA ASN A 139 -0.54 -14.37 -11.31
C ASN A 139 -1.90 -14.66 -10.65
N PHE A 140 -2.26 -13.97 -9.57
CA PHE A 140 -3.61 -14.04 -8.99
C PHE A 140 -4.65 -13.29 -9.84
N ASN A 141 -4.24 -12.38 -10.74
CA ASN A 141 -5.18 -11.72 -11.63
C ASN A 141 -5.92 -12.73 -12.51
N PRO A 142 -7.25 -12.65 -12.62
CA PRO A 142 -8.00 -13.55 -13.46
C PRO A 142 -7.59 -13.44 -14.93
N GLY A 143 -7.56 -14.57 -15.65
CA GLY A 143 -7.43 -14.57 -17.10
C GLY A 143 -8.67 -13.94 -17.75
N TRP A 144 -8.53 -13.51 -18.99
CA TRP A 144 -9.63 -12.91 -19.78
C TRP A 144 -10.86 -13.84 -19.94
N ASP A 145 -10.66 -15.14 -19.79
CA ASP A 145 -11.68 -16.19 -19.88
C ASP A 145 -12.20 -16.65 -18.51
N SER A 146 -11.69 -16.08 -17.43
CA SER A 146 -12.06 -16.46 -16.07
C SER A 146 -13.43 -15.90 -15.68
N LYS A 147 -14.19 -16.70 -14.94
CA LYS A 147 -15.44 -16.27 -14.30
C LYS A 147 -15.23 -15.56 -12.96
N SER A 148 -14.01 -15.60 -12.43
CA SER A 148 -13.66 -14.92 -11.17
C SER A 148 -13.60 -13.42 -11.37
N SER A 149 -14.10 -12.66 -10.38
CA SER A 149 -13.96 -11.21 -10.40
C SER A 149 -12.54 -10.80 -10.00
N ASN A 150 -12.10 -9.64 -10.50
CA ASN A 150 -10.84 -9.05 -10.06
C ASN A 150 -10.80 -8.78 -8.55
N ASP A 151 -11.93 -8.40 -7.96
CA ASP A 151 -12.01 -8.12 -6.54
C ASP A 151 -11.85 -9.37 -5.68
N GLU A 152 -12.49 -10.47 -6.05
CA GLU A 152 -12.29 -11.75 -5.36
C GLU A 152 -10.83 -12.21 -5.43
N ALA A 153 -10.21 -12.14 -6.60
CA ALA A 153 -8.81 -12.51 -6.79
C ALA A 153 -7.86 -11.57 -6.01
N PHE A 154 -8.16 -10.28 -5.97
CA PHE A 154 -7.42 -9.32 -5.16
C PHE A 154 -7.40 -9.71 -3.69
N PHE A 155 -8.56 -9.97 -3.10
CA PHE A 155 -8.64 -10.36 -1.68
C PHE A 155 -8.03 -11.74 -1.41
N GLN A 156 -8.08 -12.67 -2.36
CA GLN A 156 -7.34 -13.93 -2.25
C GLN A 156 -5.82 -13.71 -2.22
N ALA A 157 -5.29 -12.82 -3.07
CA ALA A 157 -3.88 -12.45 -3.05
C ALA A 157 -3.49 -11.79 -1.72
N VAL A 158 -4.30 -10.85 -1.22
CA VAL A 158 -4.08 -10.20 0.08
C VAL A 158 -4.07 -11.21 1.22
N LEU A 159 -5.04 -12.11 1.28
CA LEU A 159 -5.14 -13.13 2.32
C LEU A 159 -3.97 -14.11 2.27
N SER A 160 -3.45 -14.44 1.09
CA SER A 160 -2.27 -15.29 0.95
C SER A 160 -1.04 -14.70 1.64
N LEU A 161 -0.88 -13.37 1.62
CA LEU A 161 0.22 -12.68 2.28
C LEU A 161 0.07 -12.65 3.81
N ILE A 162 -1.15 -12.54 4.32
CA ILE A 162 -1.42 -12.45 5.76
C ILE A 162 -1.27 -13.82 6.44
N HIS A 163 -1.59 -14.90 5.76
CA HIS A 163 -1.58 -16.26 6.31
C HIS A 163 -0.29 -17.05 6.03
N ILE A 164 0.67 -16.46 5.37
CA ILE A 164 2.03 -17.00 5.27
C ILE A 164 2.83 -16.57 6.50
#